data_62972a7640b676bc6bfba324efd85f72
#
_entry.id   62972a7640b676bc6bfba324efd85f72
#
_cell.length_a   1.000
_cell.length_b   1.000
_cell.length_c   1.000
_cell.angle_alpha   90.00
_cell.angle_beta   90.00
_cell.angle_gamma   90.00
#
_symmetry.space_group_name_H-M   'P 1'
#
loop_
_entity.id
_entity.type
_entity.pdbx_description
1 polymer ?
#
loop_
_entity_poly.entity_id
_entity_poly.type
_entity_poly.pdbx_seq_one_letter_code
_entity_poly.pdbx_strand_id
1 'polypeptide(L)'
;MQKIILHRAVAAPTGAAGTDRSFSGTTIKLGLDIHQACYVVAAQEDHATPKPARRFAPAEFVPWVGTLLARGHQVFVVYEACGFGFGLCRRLQAAGATCYVIAPRKLDEARKGVKTDALDAGVLCQRLSRYVEGNRKELAVIRVPSEEEERARHVHRQREALVRARTKLQAQGRGLLLTHGQPAPARWWRKQGWAALEARLPGWLCVRLEVFRPVLAVLDAQIAALTAELEKAAAPDLPSGLGKLTQVVISREVCDWQRFQNRRQVSSYTGLCPGEYSSGGKRVPGAVTKHGNPRLRCALVELAWRLVRFQPQYPPVAKRLAVLGQGARATGAARKKAIVAVARQLAVDLWRWQTGQCMAEKLGFQP
;
A
#
# COMPACT_ATOMS: atom_id res chain seq x y z
N MET A 1 -25.80 -19.68 0.84
CA MET A 1 -24.68 -18.71 0.88
C MET A 1 -24.09 -18.57 -0.51
N GLN A 2 -24.50 -17.50 -1.23
CA GLN A 2 -24.03 -17.24 -2.59
C GLN A 2 -22.56 -16.85 -2.56
N LYS A 3 -21.77 -17.47 -3.45
CA LYS A 3 -20.39 -17.06 -3.75
C LYS A 3 -20.41 -15.57 -4.08
N ILE A 4 -19.61 -14.78 -3.37
CA ILE A 4 -19.33 -13.40 -3.76
C ILE A 4 -18.57 -13.50 -5.08
N ILE A 5 -19.31 -13.46 -6.18
CA ILE A 5 -18.75 -13.33 -7.53
C ILE A 5 -18.38 -11.84 -7.65
N LEU A 6 -17.18 -11.51 -7.25
CA LEU A 6 -16.54 -10.31 -7.79
C LEU A 6 -16.41 -10.56 -9.30
N HIS A 7 -16.99 -9.67 -10.11
CA HIS A 7 -16.90 -9.68 -11.54
C HIS A 7 -15.51 -10.17 -11.97
N ARG A 8 -15.53 -11.17 -12.85
CA ARG A 8 -14.37 -11.73 -13.55
C ARG A 8 -13.55 -10.56 -14.10
N ALA A 9 -12.59 -10.06 -13.32
CA ALA A 9 -11.55 -9.23 -13.85
C ALA A 9 -10.79 -10.10 -14.84
N VAL A 10 -10.70 -9.62 -16.06
CA VAL A 10 -9.83 -10.15 -17.10
C VAL A 10 -8.50 -10.52 -16.46
N ALA A 11 -8.12 -11.76 -16.59
CA ALA A 11 -6.84 -12.26 -16.10
C ALA A 11 -5.74 -11.30 -16.55
N ALA A 12 -4.98 -10.79 -15.57
CA ALA A 12 -3.72 -10.15 -15.89
C ALA A 12 -2.92 -11.14 -16.76
N PRO A 13 -2.23 -10.69 -17.80
CA PRO A 13 -1.42 -11.59 -18.59
C PRO A 13 -0.37 -12.22 -17.66
N THR A 14 -0.62 -13.43 -17.22
CA THR A 14 0.41 -14.37 -16.81
C THR A 14 1.42 -14.37 -17.93
N GLY A 15 2.67 -14.19 -17.60
CA GLY A 15 3.81 -13.98 -18.46
C GLY A 15 3.60 -14.47 -19.88
N ALA A 16 3.76 -13.56 -20.83
CA ALA A 16 3.54 -13.73 -22.25
C ALA A 16 3.78 -15.17 -22.71
N ALA A 17 2.69 -15.87 -23.03
CA ALA A 17 2.74 -16.89 -24.06
C ALA A 17 3.14 -16.13 -25.34
N GLY A 18 4.27 -16.45 -25.89
CA GLY A 18 4.86 -15.77 -27.02
C GLY A 18 3.89 -15.71 -28.19
N THR A 19 3.53 -14.50 -28.60
CA THR A 19 3.42 -14.26 -30.01
C THR A 19 4.86 -14.32 -30.53
N ASP A 20 5.13 -15.31 -31.34
CA ASP A 20 6.39 -15.50 -32.08
C ASP A 20 6.56 -14.32 -33.06
N ARG A 21 6.90 -13.13 -32.56
CA ARG A 21 7.41 -12.02 -33.33
C ARG A 21 8.91 -12.29 -33.46
N SER A 22 9.32 -12.76 -34.58
CA SER A 22 10.74 -12.81 -34.94
C SER A 22 11.31 -11.39 -34.87
N PHE A 23 11.94 -11.05 -33.76
CA PHE A 23 12.66 -9.78 -33.62
C PHE A 23 13.97 -9.95 -34.46
N SER A 24 14.09 -9.13 -35.50
CA SER A 24 15.31 -9.07 -36.32
C SER A 24 16.38 -8.12 -35.76
N GLY A 25 16.02 -7.38 -34.71
CA GLY A 25 16.86 -6.38 -34.06
C GLY A 25 17.42 -6.82 -32.70
N THR A 26 18.28 -5.98 -32.12
CA THR A 26 18.92 -6.19 -30.83
C THR A 26 17.94 -6.05 -29.67
N THR A 27 18.28 -6.64 -28.52
CA THR A 27 17.55 -6.42 -27.27
C THR A 27 18.06 -5.16 -26.57
N ILE A 28 17.18 -4.17 -26.36
CA ILE A 28 17.50 -2.91 -25.69
C ILE A 28 16.91 -2.93 -24.28
N LYS A 29 17.76 -2.70 -23.29
CA LYS A 29 17.39 -2.66 -21.87
C LYS A 29 17.60 -1.25 -21.35
N LEU A 30 16.55 -0.65 -20.78
CA LEU A 30 16.51 0.75 -20.33
C LEU A 30 16.25 0.81 -18.81
N GLY A 31 17.21 1.36 -18.08
CA GLY A 31 17.04 1.71 -16.66
C GLY A 31 16.73 3.19 -16.50
N LEU A 32 15.64 3.54 -15.81
CA LEU A 32 15.17 4.90 -15.69
C LEU A 32 15.17 5.37 -14.24
N ASP A 33 15.71 6.56 -14.02
CA ASP A 33 15.37 7.40 -12.87
C ASP A 33 14.43 8.52 -13.32
N ILE A 34 13.26 8.60 -12.67
CA ILE A 34 12.13 9.42 -13.11
C ILE A 34 11.97 10.63 -12.22
N HIS A 35 12.06 11.83 -12.83
CA HIS A 35 11.76 13.11 -12.20
C HIS A 35 10.64 13.84 -12.94
N GLN A 36 10.05 14.84 -12.29
CA GLN A 36 8.96 15.63 -12.90
C GLN A 36 9.41 16.32 -14.19
N ALA A 37 10.62 16.88 -14.20
CA ALA A 37 11.13 17.69 -15.32
C ALA A 37 11.87 16.85 -16.37
N CYS A 38 12.45 15.71 -16.01
CA CYS A 38 13.22 14.88 -16.92
C CYS A 38 13.28 13.42 -16.47
N TYR A 39 13.55 12.53 -17.43
CA TYR A 39 13.91 11.14 -17.18
C TYR A 39 15.39 10.95 -17.47
N VAL A 40 16.13 10.36 -16.53
CA VAL A 40 17.53 9.96 -16.71
C VAL A 40 17.55 8.49 -17.10
N VAL A 41 18.08 8.18 -18.27
CA VAL A 41 17.95 6.87 -18.92
C VAL A 41 19.32 6.30 -19.26
N ALA A 42 19.67 5.18 -18.66
CA ALA A 42 20.79 4.35 -19.07
C ALA A 42 20.29 3.25 -20.02
N ALA A 43 20.97 3.06 -21.13
CA ALA A 43 20.61 2.09 -22.16
C ALA A 43 21.71 1.04 -22.33
N GLN A 44 21.33 -0.23 -22.48
CA GLN A 44 22.20 -1.35 -22.80
C GLN A 44 21.65 -2.07 -24.02
N GLU A 45 22.50 -2.34 -24.98
CA GLU A 45 22.21 -3.14 -26.15
C GLU A 45 22.76 -4.56 -25.94
N ASP A 46 21.91 -5.56 -26.08
CA ASP A 46 22.20 -6.96 -25.81
C ASP A 46 22.99 -7.18 -24.50
N HIS A 47 24.25 -7.64 -24.59
CA HIS A 47 25.14 -7.88 -23.46
C HIS A 47 26.24 -6.82 -23.31
N ALA A 48 26.20 -5.73 -24.10
CA ALA A 48 27.20 -4.68 -24.06
C ALA A 48 27.17 -3.93 -22.70
N THR A 49 28.22 -3.18 -22.40
CA THR A 49 28.21 -2.28 -21.21
C THR A 49 27.16 -1.21 -21.39
N PRO A 50 26.39 -0.87 -20.32
CA PRO A 50 25.45 0.22 -20.38
C PRO A 50 26.10 1.53 -20.86
N LYS A 51 25.48 2.18 -21.83
CA LYS A 51 25.90 3.49 -22.34
C LYS A 51 25.73 4.56 -21.26
N PRO A 52 26.49 5.67 -21.32
CA PRO A 52 26.30 6.82 -20.43
C PRO A 52 24.83 7.26 -20.42
N ALA A 53 24.34 7.64 -19.23
CA ALA A 53 22.96 8.03 -19.07
C ALA A 53 22.63 9.31 -19.86
N ARG A 54 21.48 9.35 -20.50
CA ARG A 54 20.96 10.48 -21.27
C ARG A 54 19.73 11.05 -20.56
N ARG A 55 19.48 12.34 -20.72
CA ARG A 55 18.29 13.01 -20.23
C ARG A 55 17.26 13.17 -21.34
N PHE A 56 15.99 12.91 -21.01
CA PHE A 56 14.87 13.08 -21.90
C PHE A 56 13.80 13.94 -21.21
N ALA A 57 13.16 14.83 -21.97
CA ALA A 57 11.90 15.40 -21.52
C ALA A 57 10.82 14.29 -21.43
N PRO A 58 9.89 14.35 -20.44
CA PRO A 58 8.87 13.32 -20.28
C PRO A 58 8.01 13.08 -21.53
N ALA A 59 7.80 14.12 -22.36
CA ALA A 59 7.05 14.02 -23.61
C ALA A 59 7.81 13.31 -24.74
N GLU A 60 9.14 13.34 -24.72
CA GLU A 60 10.00 12.80 -25.79
C GLU A 60 10.32 11.31 -25.61
N PHE A 61 10.28 10.83 -24.36
CA PHE A 61 10.78 9.49 -24.04
C PHE A 61 9.98 8.37 -24.68
N VAL A 62 8.64 8.38 -24.58
CA VAL A 62 7.78 7.33 -25.16
C VAL A 62 7.86 7.32 -26.69
N PRO A 63 7.79 8.48 -27.40
CA PRO A 63 8.06 8.53 -28.83
C PRO A 63 9.43 7.96 -29.23
N TRP A 64 10.49 8.32 -28.50
CA TRP A 64 11.83 7.74 -28.75
C TRP A 64 11.85 6.21 -28.61
N VAL A 65 11.24 5.65 -27.55
CA VAL A 65 11.08 4.20 -27.41
C VAL A 65 10.31 3.62 -28.60
N GLY A 66 9.29 4.30 -29.10
CA GLY A 66 8.55 3.93 -30.30
C GLY A 66 9.48 3.80 -31.53
N THR A 67 10.46 4.70 -31.71
CA THR A 67 11.44 4.60 -32.81
C THR A 67 12.35 3.36 -32.71
N LEU A 68 12.67 2.94 -31.49
CA LEU A 68 13.46 1.70 -31.29
C LEU A 68 12.62 0.47 -31.65
N LEU A 69 11.38 0.43 -31.22
CA LEU A 69 10.46 -0.67 -31.56
C LEU A 69 10.18 -0.74 -33.06
N ALA A 70 10.01 0.39 -33.73
CA ALA A 70 9.82 0.46 -35.19
C ALA A 70 11.03 -0.05 -35.99
N ARG A 71 12.23 -0.01 -35.40
CA ARG A 71 13.45 -0.59 -35.98
C ARG A 71 13.57 -2.10 -35.74
N GLY A 72 12.55 -2.73 -35.13
CA GLY A 72 12.54 -4.16 -34.84
C GLY A 72 13.28 -4.58 -33.56
N HIS A 73 13.69 -3.63 -32.72
CA HIS A 73 14.33 -3.95 -31.44
C HIS A 73 13.31 -4.44 -30.41
N GLN A 74 13.72 -5.40 -29.56
CA GLN A 74 12.98 -5.75 -28.36
C GLN A 74 13.37 -4.81 -27.22
N VAL A 75 12.41 -4.05 -26.68
CA VAL A 75 12.72 -3.04 -25.67
C VAL A 75 12.15 -3.43 -24.30
N PHE A 76 13.05 -3.53 -23.32
CA PHE A 76 12.74 -3.72 -21.91
C PHE A 76 13.02 -2.43 -21.13
N VAL A 77 12.11 -2.07 -20.23
CA VAL A 77 12.23 -0.84 -19.42
C VAL A 77 12.03 -1.18 -17.96
N VAL A 78 12.80 -0.55 -17.07
CA VAL A 78 12.61 -0.65 -15.62
C VAL A 78 12.73 0.71 -14.96
N TYR A 79 11.85 0.97 -13.98
CA TYR A 79 11.95 2.12 -13.08
C TYR A 79 11.40 1.81 -11.68
N GLU A 80 11.80 2.61 -10.70
CA GLU A 80 11.26 2.49 -9.34
C GLU A 80 9.88 3.12 -9.20
N ALA A 81 9.00 2.47 -8.45
CA ALA A 81 7.69 3.04 -8.10
C ALA A 81 7.87 4.34 -7.32
N CYS A 82 7.32 5.41 -7.84
CA CYS A 82 7.44 6.76 -7.31
C CYS A 82 6.10 7.50 -7.32
N GLY A 83 6.11 8.76 -6.90
CA GLY A 83 4.92 9.61 -6.83
C GLY A 83 4.24 9.91 -8.17
N PHE A 84 4.89 9.61 -9.31
CA PHE A 84 4.32 9.81 -10.65
C PHE A 84 3.41 8.66 -11.12
N GLY A 85 3.19 7.64 -10.28
CA GLY A 85 2.26 6.55 -10.55
C GLY A 85 2.71 5.60 -11.65
N PHE A 86 1.73 4.99 -12.33
CA PHE A 86 1.98 3.92 -13.30
C PHE A 86 1.65 4.31 -14.76
N GLY A 87 1.29 5.57 -15.01
CA GLY A 87 0.92 6.04 -16.34
C GLY A 87 2.01 5.86 -17.38
N LEU A 88 3.30 6.05 -17.01
CA LEU A 88 4.42 5.80 -17.91
C LEU A 88 4.51 4.32 -18.31
N CYS A 89 4.39 3.40 -17.35
CA CYS A 89 4.43 1.97 -17.62
C CYS A 89 3.34 1.57 -18.64
N ARG A 90 2.11 2.03 -18.44
CA ARG A 90 1.00 1.73 -19.36
C ARG A 90 1.23 2.28 -20.77
N ARG A 91 1.74 3.51 -20.89
CA ARG A 91 2.07 4.10 -22.20
C ARG A 91 3.17 3.32 -22.92
N LEU A 92 4.22 2.88 -22.20
CA LEU A 92 5.29 2.06 -22.76
C LEU A 92 4.76 0.68 -23.20
N GLN A 93 3.91 0.05 -22.39
CA GLN A 93 3.29 -1.22 -22.75
C GLN A 93 2.35 -1.09 -23.97
N ALA A 94 1.57 -0.01 -24.03
CA ALA A 94 0.71 0.30 -25.18
C ALA A 94 1.53 0.54 -26.46
N ALA A 95 2.74 1.10 -26.34
CA ALA A 95 3.68 1.25 -27.45
C ALA A 95 4.36 -0.08 -27.87
N GLY A 96 4.25 -1.16 -27.07
CA GLY A 96 4.82 -2.46 -27.35
C GLY A 96 6.10 -2.81 -26.57
N ALA A 97 6.58 -1.94 -25.67
CA ALA A 97 7.72 -2.23 -24.82
C ALA A 97 7.33 -3.08 -23.61
N THR A 98 8.22 -3.93 -23.13
CA THR A 98 8.05 -4.64 -21.86
C THR A 98 8.52 -3.75 -20.71
N CYS A 99 7.61 -3.26 -19.87
CA CYS A 99 7.93 -2.35 -18.78
C CYS A 99 7.74 -3.00 -17.42
N TYR A 100 8.77 -2.95 -16.58
CA TYR A 100 8.76 -3.40 -15.19
C TYR A 100 8.82 -2.21 -14.24
N VAL A 101 7.94 -2.23 -13.25
CA VAL A 101 8.00 -1.29 -12.12
C VAL A 101 8.44 -2.05 -10.89
N ILE A 102 9.44 -1.54 -10.18
CA ILE A 102 9.99 -2.22 -9.00
C ILE A 102 9.72 -1.45 -7.71
N ALA A 103 9.68 -2.17 -6.60
CA ALA A 103 9.60 -1.55 -5.30
C ALA A 103 10.90 -0.75 -5.01
N PRO A 104 10.79 0.50 -4.50
CA PRO A 104 11.96 1.24 -4.07
C PRO A 104 12.77 0.44 -3.06
N ARG A 105 14.04 0.26 -3.33
CA ARG A 105 15.01 -0.36 -2.43
C ARG A 105 16.23 0.54 -2.36
N LYS A 106 16.93 0.52 -1.25
CA LYS A 106 18.27 1.06 -1.25
C LYS A 106 19.10 0.26 -2.24
N LEU A 107 19.44 0.87 -3.35
CA LEU A 107 20.09 0.19 -4.49
C LEU A 107 21.52 -0.21 -4.17
N ASP A 108 22.16 0.44 -3.20
CA ASP A 108 23.55 0.15 -2.80
C ASP A 108 23.81 0.55 -1.32
N GLU A 109 23.75 -0.43 -0.42
CA GLU A 109 24.25 -0.22 0.97
C GLU A 109 25.80 -0.27 1.04
N ALA A 110 26.47 -0.76 -0.02
CA ALA A 110 27.91 -0.95 -0.05
C ALA A 110 28.69 0.21 -0.68
N ARG A 111 28.06 1.10 -1.44
CA ARG A 111 28.77 2.21 -2.10
C ARG A 111 28.90 3.43 -1.18
N LYS A 112 30.12 3.68 -0.72
CA LYS A 112 30.55 4.95 -0.13
C LYS A 112 30.89 5.97 -1.23
N GLY A 113 29.87 6.54 -1.91
CA GLY A 113 30.10 7.51 -3.00
C GLY A 113 28.93 8.47 -3.16
N VAL A 114 29.15 9.52 -3.95
CA VAL A 114 28.11 10.50 -4.29
C VAL A 114 27.03 9.80 -5.10
N LYS A 115 25.79 9.88 -4.64
CA LYS A 115 24.62 9.37 -5.35
C LYS A 115 24.25 10.35 -6.47
N THR A 116 24.08 9.84 -7.70
CA THR A 116 23.60 10.62 -8.84
C THR A 116 22.56 9.83 -9.63
N ASP A 117 21.62 10.53 -10.23
CA ASP A 117 20.54 9.94 -11.04
C ASP A 117 21.08 9.06 -12.17
N ALA A 118 22.22 9.44 -12.75
CA ALA A 118 22.91 8.67 -13.80
C ALA A 118 23.40 7.31 -13.27
N LEU A 119 23.94 7.27 -12.06
CA LEU A 119 24.37 6.01 -11.43
C LEU A 119 23.17 5.13 -11.09
N ASP A 120 22.08 5.70 -10.57
CA ASP A 120 20.87 4.97 -10.24
C ASP A 120 20.24 4.34 -11.51
N ALA A 121 20.14 5.11 -12.61
CA ALA A 121 19.68 4.61 -13.89
C ALA A 121 20.59 3.49 -14.45
N GLY A 122 21.92 3.63 -14.32
CA GLY A 122 22.90 2.62 -14.73
C GLY A 122 22.76 1.31 -13.94
N VAL A 123 22.60 1.40 -12.62
CA VAL A 123 22.37 0.23 -11.74
C VAL A 123 21.05 -0.46 -12.10
N LEU A 124 19.99 0.30 -12.33
CA LEU A 124 18.69 -0.24 -12.75
C LEU A 124 18.81 -0.97 -14.08
N CYS A 125 19.54 -0.42 -15.06
CA CYS A 125 19.78 -1.03 -16.35
C CYS A 125 20.53 -2.38 -16.23
N GLN A 126 21.60 -2.43 -15.43
CA GLN A 126 22.34 -3.67 -15.18
C GLN A 126 21.50 -4.75 -14.49
N ARG A 127 20.70 -4.36 -13.51
CA ARG A 127 19.78 -5.29 -12.82
C ARG A 127 18.68 -5.79 -13.74
N LEU A 128 18.17 -4.92 -14.63
CA LEU A 128 17.22 -5.33 -15.66
C LEU A 128 17.85 -6.36 -16.60
N SER A 129 19.10 -6.16 -17.04
CA SER A 129 19.81 -7.12 -17.87
C SER A 129 19.82 -8.50 -17.24
N ARG A 130 20.32 -8.62 -16.02
CA ARG A 130 20.36 -9.90 -15.29
C ARG A 130 18.97 -10.52 -15.12
N TYR A 131 17.95 -9.67 -14.88
CA TYR A 131 16.58 -10.14 -14.73
C TYR A 131 16.00 -10.72 -16.02
N VAL A 132 16.23 -10.05 -17.15
CA VAL A 132 15.79 -10.51 -18.48
C VAL A 132 16.52 -11.79 -18.87
N GLU A 133 17.79 -11.91 -18.54
CA GLU A 133 18.63 -13.11 -18.75
C GLU A 133 18.31 -14.28 -17.80
N GLY A 134 17.30 -14.16 -16.93
CA GLY A 134 16.76 -15.26 -16.12
C GLY A 134 16.96 -15.14 -14.61
N ASN A 135 17.81 -14.24 -14.11
CA ASN A 135 17.95 -14.04 -12.65
C ASN A 135 16.78 -13.26 -12.07
N ARG A 136 15.65 -13.93 -11.85
CA ARG A 136 14.39 -13.32 -11.36
C ARG A 136 14.49 -12.73 -9.95
N LYS A 137 15.59 -12.92 -9.23
CA LYS A 137 15.82 -12.35 -7.89
C LYS A 137 16.37 -10.92 -7.94
N GLU A 138 16.90 -10.47 -9.08
CA GLU A 138 17.48 -9.14 -9.24
C GLU A 138 16.47 -8.01 -9.07
N LEU A 139 15.26 -8.19 -9.57
CA LEU A 139 14.23 -7.17 -9.50
C LEU A 139 13.06 -7.60 -8.60
N ALA A 140 12.67 -6.72 -7.69
CA ALA A 140 11.42 -6.88 -6.92
C ALA A 140 10.26 -6.24 -7.71
N VAL A 141 9.88 -6.87 -8.81
CA VAL A 141 8.81 -6.37 -9.69
C VAL A 141 7.50 -6.33 -8.92
N ILE A 142 6.82 -5.19 -8.98
CA ILE A 142 5.50 -5.01 -8.40
C ILE A 142 4.42 -5.17 -9.47
N ARG A 143 3.25 -5.63 -9.05
CA ARG A 143 2.08 -5.63 -9.92
C ARG A 143 1.62 -4.20 -10.15
N VAL A 144 1.56 -3.78 -11.40
CA VAL A 144 0.93 -2.52 -11.80
C VAL A 144 -0.58 -2.69 -11.74
N PRO A 145 -1.30 -1.88 -10.96
CA PRO A 145 -2.75 -1.95 -10.90
C PRO A 145 -3.39 -1.46 -12.20
N SER A 146 -4.63 -1.88 -12.47
CA SER A 146 -5.42 -1.26 -13.55
C SER A 146 -5.77 0.20 -13.21
N GLU A 147 -6.23 0.97 -14.18
CA GLU A 147 -6.68 2.34 -13.92
C GLU A 147 -7.89 2.38 -12.98
N GLU A 148 -8.82 1.42 -13.13
CA GLU A 148 -9.99 1.28 -12.27
C GLU A 148 -9.58 0.95 -10.83
N GLU A 149 -8.61 0.06 -10.63
CA GLU A 149 -8.07 -0.26 -9.33
C GLU A 149 -7.38 0.94 -8.68
N GLU A 150 -6.68 1.77 -9.46
CA GLU A 150 -6.10 3.01 -8.96
C GLU A 150 -7.18 4.01 -8.57
N ARG A 151 -8.17 4.26 -9.43
CA ARG A 151 -9.30 5.15 -9.14
C ARG A 151 -10.04 4.69 -7.89
N ALA A 152 -10.35 3.39 -7.79
CA ALA A 152 -11.00 2.84 -6.61
C ALA A 152 -10.21 3.09 -5.31
N ARG A 153 -8.87 3.02 -5.36
CA ARG A 153 -8.01 3.33 -4.21
C ARG A 153 -7.97 4.81 -3.84
N HIS A 154 -8.18 5.71 -4.80
CA HIS A 154 -8.14 7.15 -4.53
C HIS A 154 -9.20 7.57 -3.50
N VAL A 155 -10.40 7.00 -3.56
CA VAL A 155 -11.51 7.39 -2.67
C VAL A 155 -11.17 7.16 -1.19
N HIS A 156 -10.72 5.96 -0.82
CA HIS A 156 -10.37 5.71 0.60
C HIS A 156 -9.08 6.41 1.04
N ARG A 157 -8.13 6.64 0.13
CA ARG A 157 -6.91 7.41 0.41
C ARG A 157 -7.20 8.89 0.58
N GLN A 158 -8.11 9.45 -0.20
CA GLN A 158 -8.61 10.81 -0.03
C GLN A 158 -9.32 10.96 1.32
N ARG A 159 -10.21 10.03 1.65
CA ARG A 159 -10.85 9.99 2.98
C ARG A 159 -9.82 9.94 4.12
N GLU A 160 -8.80 9.10 4.00
CA GLU A 160 -7.69 9.01 4.98
C GLU A 160 -6.97 10.34 5.14
N ALA A 161 -6.68 11.05 4.04
CA ALA A 161 -6.04 12.37 4.07
C ALA A 161 -6.91 13.40 4.82
N LEU A 162 -8.23 13.42 4.56
CA LEU A 162 -9.16 14.30 5.25
C LEU A 162 -9.27 13.96 6.74
N VAL A 163 -9.29 12.69 7.10
CA VAL A 163 -9.28 12.25 8.52
C VAL A 163 -8.00 12.74 9.23
N ARG A 164 -6.83 12.65 8.57
CA ARG A 164 -5.57 13.15 9.13
C ARG A 164 -5.59 14.67 9.30
N ALA A 165 -6.09 15.42 8.31
CA ALA A 165 -6.23 16.87 8.38
C ALA A 165 -7.16 17.28 9.54
N ARG A 166 -8.31 16.65 9.66
CA ARG A 166 -9.24 16.84 10.77
C ARG A 166 -8.57 16.58 12.12
N THR A 167 -7.86 15.45 12.24
CA THR A 167 -7.19 15.09 13.50
C THR A 167 -6.12 16.11 13.89
N LYS A 168 -5.36 16.65 12.90
CA LYS A 168 -4.35 17.68 13.14
C LYS A 168 -4.98 18.97 13.65
N LEU A 169 -6.03 19.47 12.98
CA LEU A 169 -6.72 20.71 13.38
C LEU A 169 -7.43 20.57 14.73
N GLN A 170 -8.11 19.45 14.94
CA GLN A 170 -8.73 19.12 16.22
C GLN A 170 -7.71 19.12 17.36
N ALA A 171 -6.52 18.56 17.15
CA ALA A 171 -5.45 18.51 18.15
C ALA A 171 -4.88 19.90 18.45
N GLN A 172 -4.76 20.78 17.44
CA GLN A 172 -4.34 22.17 17.63
C GLN A 172 -5.31 22.95 18.52
N GLY A 173 -6.61 22.89 18.23
CA GLY A 173 -7.62 23.55 19.09
C GLY A 173 -7.67 22.96 20.50
N ARG A 174 -7.51 21.63 20.62
CA ARG A 174 -7.38 20.99 21.93
C ARG A 174 -6.12 21.44 22.69
N GLY A 175 -4.99 21.57 21.99
CA GLY A 175 -3.75 22.09 22.57
C GLY A 175 -3.95 23.49 23.13
N LEU A 176 -4.61 24.39 22.38
CA LEU A 176 -4.92 25.75 22.81
C LEU A 176 -5.78 25.76 24.07
N LEU A 177 -6.81 24.94 24.16
CA LEU A 177 -7.63 24.79 25.38
C LEU A 177 -6.78 24.36 26.57
N LEU A 178 -5.97 23.32 26.41
CA LEU A 178 -5.13 22.77 27.49
C LEU A 178 -4.06 23.76 27.97
N THR A 179 -3.45 24.52 27.06
CA THR A 179 -2.48 25.59 27.42
C THR A 179 -3.08 26.63 28.35
N HIS A 180 -4.39 26.87 28.25
CA HIS A 180 -5.12 27.80 29.11
C HIS A 180 -5.91 27.11 30.23
N GLY A 181 -5.51 25.90 30.63
CA GLY A 181 -6.10 25.17 31.74
C GLY A 181 -7.53 24.70 31.51
N GLN A 182 -8.01 24.71 30.27
CA GLN A 182 -9.40 24.36 29.96
C GLN A 182 -9.52 22.89 29.55
N PRO A 183 -10.41 22.10 30.17
CA PRO A 183 -10.68 20.73 29.72
C PRO A 183 -11.25 20.74 28.29
N ALA A 184 -10.72 19.88 27.45
CA ALA A 184 -11.09 19.80 26.04
C ALA A 184 -11.98 18.57 25.77
N PRO A 185 -13.28 18.72 25.47
CA PRO A 185 -14.12 17.60 25.04
C PRO A 185 -13.61 16.94 23.78
N ALA A 186 -13.88 15.63 23.61
CA ALA A 186 -13.38 14.85 22.47
C ALA A 186 -13.78 15.44 21.10
N ARG A 187 -14.95 16.09 21.03
CA ARG A 187 -15.50 16.72 19.82
C ARG A 187 -15.86 18.18 20.08
N TRP A 188 -14.91 18.91 20.64
CA TRP A 188 -15.09 20.28 21.11
C TRP A 188 -15.66 21.26 20.05
N TRP A 189 -15.42 21.00 18.76
CA TRP A 189 -15.88 21.86 17.64
C TRP A 189 -17.34 21.64 17.24
N ARG A 190 -17.96 20.52 17.64
CA ARG A 190 -19.35 20.21 17.33
C ARG A 190 -20.31 20.97 18.24
N LYS A 191 -21.55 21.14 17.75
CA LYS A 191 -22.58 21.96 18.42
C LYS A 191 -22.65 21.77 19.95
N GLN A 192 -22.77 20.52 20.42
CA GLN A 192 -22.84 20.25 21.87
C GLN A 192 -21.53 20.54 22.61
N GLY A 193 -20.38 20.12 22.03
CA GLY A 193 -19.08 20.38 22.64
C GLY A 193 -18.75 21.87 22.68
N TRP A 194 -19.11 22.61 21.65
CA TRP A 194 -18.89 24.05 21.56
C TRP A 194 -19.74 24.82 22.55
N ALA A 195 -21.06 24.57 22.62
CA ALA A 195 -21.96 25.26 23.57
C ALA A 195 -21.46 25.12 25.00
N ALA A 196 -20.95 23.95 25.39
CA ALA A 196 -20.40 23.75 26.73
C ALA A 196 -19.07 24.49 26.97
N LEU A 197 -18.30 24.78 25.89
CA LEU A 197 -17.06 25.55 25.97
C LEU A 197 -17.34 27.05 25.97
N GLU A 198 -18.15 27.55 25.06
CA GLU A 198 -18.46 28.95 24.83
C GLU A 198 -18.98 29.62 26.09
N ALA A 199 -19.82 28.92 26.88
CA ALA A 199 -20.38 29.43 28.12
C ALA A 199 -19.33 29.70 29.25
N ARG A 200 -18.14 29.12 29.15
CA ARG A 200 -17.13 29.19 30.23
C ARG A 200 -15.76 29.76 29.80
N LEU A 201 -15.54 29.91 28.47
CA LEU A 201 -14.29 30.41 27.98
C LEU A 201 -14.24 31.93 27.91
N PRO A 202 -13.05 32.55 28.09
CA PRO A 202 -12.87 33.96 27.79
C PRO A 202 -13.16 34.25 26.31
N GLY A 203 -13.78 35.38 25.99
CA GLY A 203 -14.21 35.72 24.63
C GLY A 203 -13.09 35.66 23.59
N TRP A 204 -11.88 36.12 23.94
CA TRP A 204 -10.73 36.04 23.03
C TRP A 204 -10.34 34.61 22.66
N LEU A 205 -10.49 33.63 23.58
CA LEU A 205 -10.17 32.24 23.35
C LEU A 205 -11.25 31.58 22.45
N CYS A 206 -12.52 31.95 22.65
CA CYS A 206 -13.61 31.56 21.75
C CYS A 206 -13.31 32.00 20.31
N VAL A 207 -12.92 33.27 20.10
CA VAL A 207 -12.57 33.80 18.77
C VAL A 207 -11.43 33.00 18.13
N ARG A 208 -10.42 32.60 18.89
CA ARG A 208 -9.31 31.79 18.36
C ARG A 208 -9.69 30.37 17.98
N LEU A 209 -10.60 29.76 18.76
CA LEU A 209 -11.09 28.40 18.48
C LEU A 209 -12.12 28.40 17.34
N GLU A 210 -12.89 29.46 17.20
CA GLU A 210 -13.93 29.58 16.19
C GLU A 210 -13.37 29.50 14.76
N VAL A 211 -12.13 29.94 14.52
CA VAL A 211 -11.43 29.84 13.24
C VAL A 211 -11.34 28.37 12.75
N PHE A 212 -11.23 27.40 13.66
CA PHE A 212 -11.13 25.98 13.30
C PHE A 212 -12.49 25.33 13.03
N ARG A 213 -13.56 25.82 13.62
CA ARG A 213 -14.88 25.17 13.60
C ARG A 213 -15.47 24.96 12.20
N PRO A 214 -15.56 25.99 11.33
CA PRO A 214 -16.12 25.80 9.99
C PRO A 214 -15.27 24.84 9.16
N VAL A 215 -13.95 24.88 9.27
CA VAL A 215 -13.05 23.97 8.56
C VAL A 215 -13.27 22.52 9.03
N LEU A 216 -13.37 22.30 10.34
CA LEU A 216 -13.63 20.99 10.91
C LEU A 216 -15.02 20.44 10.54
N ALA A 217 -16.02 21.31 10.42
CA ALA A 217 -17.38 20.94 9.97
C ALA A 217 -17.38 20.48 8.51
N VAL A 218 -16.68 21.22 7.62
CA VAL A 218 -16.52 20.82 6.21
C VAL A 218 -15.79 19.49 6.10
N LEU A 219 -14.71 19.31 6.87
CA LEU A 219 -13.98 18.04 6.88
C LEU A 219 -14.86 16.87 7.36
N ASP A 220 -15.65 17.06 8.41
CA ASP A 220 -16.59 16.05 8.90
C ASP A 220 -17.61 15.66 7.82
N ALA A 221 -18.19 16.64 7.11
CA ALA A 221 -19.15 16.40 6.03
C ALA A 221 -18.53 15.63 4.86
N GLN A 222 -17.35 16.02 4.40
CA GLN A 222 -16.64 15.33 3.31
C GLN A 222 -16.22 13.90 3.70
N ILE A 223 -15.74 13.69 4.93
CA ILE A 223 -15.41 12.36 5.44
C ILE A 223 -16.65 11.48 5.48
N ALA A 224 -17.80 12.01 5.90
CA ALA A 224 -19.06 11.27 5.93
C ALA A 224 -19.51 10.87 4.51
N ALA A 225 -19.46 11.79 3.55
CA ALA A 225 -19.82 11.53 2.15
C ALA A 225 -18.94 10.42 1.53
N LEU A 226 -17.62 10.53 1.67
CA LEU A 226 -16.70 9.50 1.17
C LEU A 226 -16.85 8.16 1.91
N THR A 227 -17.24 8.17 3.20
CA THR A 227 -17.53 6.95 3.94
C THR A 227 -18.77 6.26 3.38
N ALA A 228 -19.85 7.00 3.14
CA ALA A 228 -21.09 6.46 2.55
C ALA A 228 -20.84 5.90 1.14
N GLU A 229 -20.04 6.59 0.32
CA GLU A 229 -19.64 6.11 -1.01
C GLU A 229 -18.89 4.78 -0.92
N LEU A 230 -17.93 4.67 0.00
CA LEU A 230 -17.15 3.45 0.19
C LEU A 230 -18.01 2.29 0.69
N GLU A 231 -18.91 2.54 1.64
CA GLU A 231 -19.76 1.51 2.23
C GLU A 231 -20.79 0.93 1.25
N LYS A 232 -21.19 1.70 0.22
CA LYS A 232 -22.03 1.19 -0.89
C LYS A 232 -21.34 0.09 -1.71
N ALA A 233 -20.00 0.10 -1.75
CA ALA A 233 -19.22 -0.89 -2.49
C ALA A 233 -18.88 -2.15 -1.65
N ALA A 234 -19.35 -2.20 -0.41
CA ALA A 234 -19.08 -3.34 0.47
C ALA A 234 -19.95 -4.55 0.11
N ALA A 235 -19.43 -5.74 0.40
CA ALA A 235 -20.22 -6.97 0.32
C ALA A 235 -21.39 -6.93 1.32
N PRO A 236 -22.55 -7.54 0.99
CA PRO A 236 -23.72 -7.53 1.88
C PRO A 236 -23.47 -8.33 3.15
N ASP A 237 -22.92 -9.54 3.04
CA ASP A 237 -22.78 -10.51 4.13
C ASP A 237 -21.33 -10.53 4.63
N LEU A 238 -21.06 -9.76 5.66
CA LEU A 238 -19.72 -9.67 6.26
C LEU A 238 -19.70 -10.38 7.62
N PRO A 239 -18.62 -11.11 7.92
CA PRO A 239 -18.43 -11.68 9.25
C PRO A 239 -18.50 -10.60 10.35
N SER A 240 -19.06 -10.97 11.50
CA SER A 240 -19.16 -10.07 12.65
C SER A 240 -17.81 -9.42 12.97
N GLY A 241 -17.81 -8.13 13.23
CA GLY A 241 -16.59 -7.36 13.46
C GLY A 241 -15.87 -6.86 12.19
N LEU A 242 -16.09 -7.46 11.02
CA LEU A 242 -15.59 -6.93 9.74
C LEU A 242 -16.57 -5.86 9.21
N GLY A 243 -16.33 -4.60 9.56
CA GLY A 243 -17.16 -3.50 9.09
C GLY A 243 -16.98 -3.21 7.59
N LYS A 244 -18.04 -2.71 6.94
CA LYS A 244 -18.09 -2.39 5.50
C LYS A 244 -16.89 -1.58 5.02
N LEU A 245 -16.59 -0.48 5.69
CA LEU A 245 -15.45 0.37 5.34
C LEU A 245 -14.11 -0.38 5.38
N THR A 246 -13.87 -1.17 6.43
CA THR A 246 -12.61 -1.93 6.58
C THR A 246 -12.47 -2.99 5.49
N GLN A 247 -13.57 -3.68 5.17
CA GLN A 247 -13.60 -4.66 4.07
C GLN A 247 -13.24 -4.01 2.73
N VAL A 248 -13.85 -2.87 2.40
CA VAL A 248 -13.59 -2.16 1.15
C VAL A 248 -12.14 -1.66 1.08
N VAL A 249 -11.60 -1.12 2.18
CA VAL A 249 -10.19 -0.69 2.23
C VAL A 249 -9.24 -1.87 1.99
N ILE A 250 -9.47 -3.01 2.65
CA ILE A 250 -8.66 -4.21 2.47
C ILE A 250 -8.73 -4.69 1.02
N SER A 251 -9.93 -4.82 0.44
CA SER A 251 -10.12 -5.26 -0.94
C SER A 251 -9.42 -4.34 -1.95
N ARG A 252 -9.56 -3.03 -1.78
CA ARG A 252 -8.96 -2.05 -2.70
C ARG A 252 -7.44 -1.97 -2.58
N GLU A 253 -6.86 -2.17 -1.39
CA GLU A 253 -5.39 -2.17 -1.21
C GLU A 253 -4.76 -3.50 -1.64
N VAL A 254 -5.49 -4.60 -1.61
CA VAL A 254 -5.03 -5.89 -2.15
C VAL A 254 -5.25 -5.96 -3.66
N CYS A 255 -6.36 -5.43 -4.17
CA CYS A 255 -6.88 -5.51 -5.54
C CYS A 255 -7.26 -6.94 -5.94
N ASP A 256 -6.30 -7.81 -6.05
CA ASP A 256 -6.46 -9.19 -6.48
C ASP A 256 -5.76 -10.16 -5.51
N TRP A 257 -6.54 -11.02 -4.88
CA TRP A 257 -6.04 -12.04 -3.97
C TRP A 257 -5.39 -13.23 -4.70
N GLN A 258 -5.79 -13.50 -5.94
CA GLN A 258 -5.25 -14.61 -6.74
C GLN A 258 -3.79 -14.43 -7.12
N ARG A 259 -3.27 -13.20 -7.07
CA ARG A 259 -1.87 -12.90 -7.36
C ARG A 259 -0.87 -13.52 -6.38
N PHE A 260 -1.32 -13.93 -5.19
CA PHE A 260 -0.46 -14.54 -4.18
C PHE A 260 -0.44 -16.06 -4.35
N GLN A 261 0.74 -16.62 -4.54
CA GLN A 261 0.94 -18.05 -4.72
C GLN A 261 0.97 -18.82 -3.38
N ASN A 262 1.29 -18.15 -2.27
CA ASN A 262 1.42 -18.78 -0.97
C ASN A 262 1.28 -17.78 0.18
N ARG A 263 1.07 -18.33 1.39
CA ARG A 263 0.90 -17.56 2.64
C ARG A 263 2.08 -16.65 2.97
N ARG A 264 3.31 -16.98 2.51
CA ARG A 264 4.51 -16.15 2.77
C ARG A 264 4.44 -14.84 1.98
N GLN A 265 4.01 -14.90 0.74
CA GLN A 265 3.79 -13.70 -0.09
C GLN A 265 2.72 -12.79 0.51
N VAL A 266 1.59 -13.35 0.97
CA VAL A 266 0.53 -12.58 1.66
C VAL A 266 1.10 -11.88 2.89
N SER A 267 1.75 -12.64 3.77
CA SER A 267 2.32 -12.09 5.00
C SER A 267 3.38 -11.01 4.75
N SER A 268 4.24 -11.21 3.75
CA SER A 268 5.26 -10.23 3.33
C SER A 268 4.61 -8.94 2.81
N TYR A 269 3.57 -9.06 1.99
CA TYR A 269 2.85 -7.91 1.43
C TYR A 269 2.23 -7.02 2.51
N THR A 270 1.82 -7.58 3.64
CA THR A 270 1.30 -6.80 4.77
C THR A 270 2.40 -6.08 5.54
N GLY A 271 3.66 -6.55 5.47
CA GLY A 271 4.76 -6.08 6.29
C GLY A 271 4.60 -6.41 7.79
N LEU A 272 3.77 -7.40 8.13
CA LEU A 272 3.57 -7.90 9.51
C LEU A 272 4.50 -9.06 9.88
N CYS A 273 5.41 -9.43 8.98
CA CYS A 273 6.43 -10.43 9.26
C CYS A 273 7.50 -9.88 10.22
N PRO A 274 7.95 -10.66 11.21
CA PRO A 274 9.13 -10.29 11.98
C PRO A 274 10.37 -10.34 11.07
N GLY A 275 11.30 -9.43 11.32
CA GLY A 275 12.67 -9.57 10.83
C GLY A 275 13.35 -10.75 11.55
N GLU A 276 14.41 -11.25 10.96
CA GLU A 276 15.19 -12.34 11.54
C GLU A 276 16.68 -12.05 11.38
N TYR A 277 17.43 -12.24 12.45
CA TYR A 277 18.87 -12.18 12.48
C TYR A 277 19.36 -13.56 12.91
N SER A 278 19.72 -14.39 11.95
CA SER A 278 20.16 -15.76 12.21
C SER A 278 21.58 -15.95 11.74
N SER A 279 22.44 -16.44 12.61
CA SER A 279 23.80 -16.85 12.28
C SER A 279 24.21 -18.05 13.16
N GLY A 280 25.00 -18.98 12.62
CA GLY A 280 25.56 -20.07 13.36
C GLY A 280 24.55 -20.97 14.09
N GLY A 281 23.37 -21.22 13.48
CA GLY A 281 22.32 -22.06 14.08
C GLY A 281 21.43 -21.34 15.13
N LYS A 282 21.76 -20.12 15.53
CA LYS A 282 20.97 -19.33 16.46
C LYS A 282 19.98 -18.43 15.73
N ARG A 283 18.69 -18.60 16.03
CA ARG A 283 17.61 -17.76 15.47
C ARG A 283 17.24 -16.64 16.42
N VAL A 284 17.42 -15.38 15.98
CA VAL A 284 17.02 -14.19 16.74
C VAL A 284 15.88 -13.48 15.98
N PRO A 285 14.63 -13.57 16.48
CA PRO A 285 13.52 -12.83 15.87
C PRO A 285 13.66 -11.32 16.12
N GLY A 286 13.58 -10.53 15.06
CA GLY A 286 13.61 -9.08 15.12
C GLY A 286 12.22 -8.45 15.25
N ALA A 287 12.19 -7.12 15.19
CA ALA A 287 10.95 -6.36 15.10
C ALA A 287 10.20 -6.63 13.77
N VAL A 288 8.94 -6.22 13.70
CA VAL A 288 8.16 -6.30 12.46
C VAL A 288 8.81 -5.48 11.37
N THR A 289 9.00 -6.06 10.18
CA THR A 289 9.75 -5.45 9.07
C THR A 289 9.14 -4.13 8.58
N LYS A 290 7.81 -4.01 8.65
CA LYS A 290 7.03 -2.91 8.08
C LYS A 290 7.22 -2.70 6.56
N HIS A 291 7.99 -3.57 5.89
CA HIS A 291 8.15 -3.58 4.44
C HIS A 291 6.89 -4.18 3.82
N GLY A 292 6.05 -3.34 3.23
CA GLY A 292 4.78 -3.75 2.66
C GLY A 292 3.76 -2.61 2.69
N ASN A 293 2.50 -2.93 2.38
CA ASN A 293 1.44 -1.93 2.28
C ASN A 293 1.04 -1.40 3.68
N PRO A 294 1.33 -0.12 4.03
CA PRO A 294 1.06 0.40 5.36
C PRO A 294 -0.45 0.56 5.64
N ARG A 295 -1.28 0.83 4.62
CA ARG A 295 -2.73 0.98 4.77
C ARG A 295 -3.40 -0.36 5.05
N LEU A 296 -3.01 -1.38 4.28
CA LEU A 296 -3.47 -2.75 4.52
C LEU A 296 -3.07 -3.23 5.93
N ARG A 297 -1.83 -2.97 6.35
CA ARG A 297 -1.37 -3.31 7.70
C ARG A 297 -2.19 -2.64 8.79
N CYS A 298 -2.49 -1.34 8.64
CA CYS A 298 -3.31 -0.59 9.58
C CYS A 298 -4.73 -1.18 9.66
N ALA A 299 -5.37 -1.41 8.51
CA ALA A 299 -6.71 -1.99 8.44
C ALA A 299 -6.78 -3.40 9.06
N LEU A 300 -5.76 -4.24 8.83
CA LEU A 300 -5.68 -5.59 9.42
C LEU A 300 -5.49 -5.57 10.94
N VAL A 301 -4.66 -4.65 11.45
CA VAL A 301 -4.46 -4.51 12.91
C VAL A 301 -5.73 -3.98 13.57
N GLU A 302 -6.41 -3.00 12.96
CA GLU A 302 -7.70 -2.50 13.44
C GLU A 302 -8.76 -3.60 13.44
N LEU A 303 -8.86 -4.36 12.35
CA LEU A 303 -9.77 -5.51 12.25
C LEU A 303 -9.44 -6.57 13.31
N ALA A 304 -8.17 -6.87 13.54
CA ALA A 304 -7.77 -7.83 14.57
C ALA A 304 -8.27 -7.41 15.97
N TRP A 305 -8.19 -6.12 16.32
CA TRP A 305 -8.76 -5.61 17.57
C TRP A 305 -10.29 -5.73 17.63
N ARG A 306 -10.97 -5.53 16.51
CA ARG A 306 -12.42 -5.74 16.42
C ARG A 306 -12.78 -7.21 16.64
N LEU A 307 -12.01 -8.15 16.05
CA LEU A 307 -12.23 -9.58 16.26
C LEU A 307 -11.99 -10.01 17.72
N VAL A 308 -11.05 -9.39 18.44
CA VAL A 308 -10.89 -9.62 19.89
C VAL A 308 -12.18 -9.31 20.63
N ARG A 309 -12.91 -8.28 20.20
CA ARG A 309 -14.17 -7.86 20.84
C ARG A 309 -15.39 -8.67 20.38
N PHE A 310 -15.51 -8.90 19.06
CA PHE A 310 -16.74 -9.43 18.45
C PHE A 310 -16.69 -10.93 18.18
N GLN A 311 -15.48 -11.49 18.02
CA GLN A 311 -15.25 -12.91 17.75
C GLN A 311 -14.09 -13.46 18.59
N PRO A 312 -14.21 -13.48 19.93
CA PRO A 312 -13.14 -14.00 20.80
C PRO A 312 -12.80 -15.47 20.55
N GLN A 313 -13.73 -16.23 19.99
CA GLN A 313 -13.58 -17.65 19.60
C GLN A 313 -12.81 -17.84 18.29
N TYR A 314 -12.57 -16.79 17.48
CA TYR A 314 -11.75 -16.89 16.29
C TYR A 314 -10.36 -17.48 16.64
N PRO A 315 -9.93 -18.60 16.03
CA PRO A 315 -8.79 -19.38 16.54
C PRO A 315 -7.50 -18.60 16.78
N PRO A 316 -7.09 -17.64 15.92
CA PRO A 316 -5.94 -16.79 16.20
C PRO A 316 -6.10 -15.87 17.42
N VAL A 317 -7.33 -15.44 17.72
CA VAL A 317 -7.68 -14.62 18.90
C VAL A 317 -7.72 -15.51 20.14
N ALA A 318 -8.46 -16.62 20.09
CA ALA A 318 -8.66 -17.54 21.20
C ALA A 318 -7.31 -18.00 21.81
N LYS A 319 -6.34 -18.33 20.97
CA LYS A 319 -4.98 -18.68 21.38
C LYS A 319 -4.23 -17.57 22.14
N ARG A 320 -4.75 -16.35 22.17
CA ARG A 320 -4.11 -15.15 22.76
C ARG A 320 -5.00 -14.39 23.72
N LEU A 321 -6.13 -14.95 24.10
CA LEU A 321 -7.08 -14.30 25.02
C LEU A 321 -6.45 -13.98 26.38
N ALA A 322 -5.54 -14.81 26.87
CA ALA A 322 -4.78 -14.54 28.10
C ALA A 322 -3.99 -13.21 28.06
N VAL A 323 -3.67 -12.72 26.85
CA VAL A 323 -2.93 -11.46 26.63
C VAL A 323 -3.83 -10.34 26.13
N LEU A 324 -4.80 -10.66 25.26
CA LEU A 324 -5.63 -9.68 24.55
C LEU A 324 -7.00 -9.47 25.18
N GLY A 325 -7.49 -10.43 25.97
CA GLY A 325 -8.83 -10.38 26.57
C GLY A 325 -9.04 -9.21 27.51
N GLN A 326 -10.29 -8.91 27.79
CA GLN A 326 -10.67 -7.89 28.77
C GLN A 326 -10.19 -8.33 30.16
N GLY A 327 -9.57 -7.43 30.91
CA GLY A 327 -9.00 -7.74 32.22
C GLY A 327 -7.65 -8.46 32.21
N ALA A 328 -7.09 -8.84 31.04
CA ALA A 328 -5.80 -9.48 30.95
C ALA A 328 -4.68 -8.60 31.53
N ARG A 329 -3.91 -9.15 32.49
CA ARG A 329 -2.73 -8.51 33.08
C ARG A 329 -1.51 -8.73 32.16
N ALA A 330 -1.45 -7.99 31.05
CA ALA A 330 -0.36 -8.08 30.08
C ALA A 330 0.25 -6.72 29.79
N THR A 331 1.56 -6.67 29.58
CA THR A 331 2.26 -5.43 29.20
C THR A 331 1.80 -4.93 27.82
N GLY A 332 1.89 -3.63 27.59
CA GLY A 332 1.58 -3.04 26.28
C GLY A 332 2.42 -3.65 25.15
N ALA A 333 3.66 -4.06 25.44
CA ALA A 333 4.53 -4.74 24.46
C ALA A 333 4.01 -6.14 24.11
N ALA A 334 3.59 -6.93 25.11
CA ALA A 334 3.00 -8.26 24.90
C ALA A 334 1.69 -8.16 24.07
N ARG A 335 0.80 -7.21 24.42
CA ARG A 335 -0.43 -6.96 23.67
C ARG A 335 -0.16 -6.56 22.22
N LYS A 336 0.83 -5.69 21.96
CA LYS A 336 1.23 -5.31 20.60
C LYS A 336 1.77 -6.50 19.80
N LYS A 337 2.59 -7.36 20.40
CA LYS A 337 3.08 -8.59 19.75
C LYS A 337 1.94 -9.56 19.42
N ALA A 338 1.02 -9.77 20.36
CA ALA A 338 -0.11 -10.68 20.20
C ALA A 338 -1.05 -10.23 19.09
N ILE A 339 -1.45 -8.94 19.08
CA ILE A 339 -2.38 -8.41 18.05
C ILE A 339 -1.78 -8.42 16.66
N VAL A 340 -0.47 -8.14 16.51
CA VAL A 340 0.23 -8.22 15.22
C VAL A 340 0.26 -9.66 14.70
N ALA A 341 0.43 -10.64 15.60
CA ALA A 341 0.38 -12.05 15.21
C ALA A 341 -1.04 -12.47 14.76
N VAL A 342 -2.10 -11.96 15.41
CA VAL A 342 -3.49 -12.14 14.95
C VAL A 342 -3.68 -11.51 13.60
N ALA A 343 -3.29 -10.24 13.40
CA ALA A 343 -3.45 -9.51 12.14
C ALA A 343 -2.72 -10.20 10.97
N ARG A 344 -1.55 -10.77 11.21
CA ARG A 344 -0.81 -11.53 10.18
C ARG A 344 -1.55 -12.81 9.79
N GLN A 345 -2.05 -13.58 10.77
CA GLN A 345 -2.82 -14.79 10.47
C GLN A 345 -4.13 -14.44 9.78
N LEU A 346 -4.81 -13.40 10.23
CA LEU A 346 -6.02 -12.87 9.62
C LEU A 346 -5.83 -12.55 8.12
N ALA A 347 -4.72 -11.95 7.73
CA ALA A 347 -4.42 -11.70 6.32
C ALA A 347 -4.35 -13.00 5.50
N VAL A 348 -3.76 -14.06 6.07
CA VAL A 348 -3.70 -15.39 5.43
C VAL A 348 -5.07 -16.02 5.35
N ASP A 349 -5.88 -15.91 6.40
CA ASP A 349 -7.22 -16.50 6.43
C ASP A 349 -8.18 -15.77 5.48
N LEU A 350 -8.09 -14.43 5.39
CA LEU A 350 -8.80 -13.66 4.37
C LEU A 350 -8.38 -14.06 2.94
N TRP A 351 -7.10 -14.27 2.71
CA TRP A 351 -6.61 -14.75 1.42
C TRP A 351 -7.19 -16.12 1.07
N ARG A 352 -7.14 -17.08 2.00
CA ARG A 352 -7.69 -18.42 1.78
C ARG A 352 -9.20 -18.41 1.52
N TRP A 353 -9.91 -17.54 2.22
CA TRP A 353 -11.35 -17.34 2.00
C TRP A 353 -11.63 -16.72 0.64
N GLN A 354 -10.99 -15.61 0.32
CA GLN A 354 -11.23 -14.85 -0.92
C GLN A 354 -10.80 -15.62 -2.19
N THR A 355 -9.83 -16.53 -2.06
CA THR A 355 -9.42 -17.41 -3.18
C THR A 355 -10.20 -18.72 -3.26
N GLY A 356 -11.16 -18.95 -2.37
CA GLY A 356 -11.98 -20.16 -2.35
C GLY A 356 -11.28 -21.40 -1.83
N GLN A 357 -10.07 -21.27 -1.26
CA GLN A 357 -9.32 -22.40 -0.67
C GLN A 357 -9.97 -22.93 0.61
N CYS A 358 -10.73 -22.09 1.32
CA CYS A 358 -11.39 -22.44 2.57
C CYS A 358 -12.64 -21.58 2.76
N MET A 359 -13.67 -22.16 3.33
CA MET A 359 -14.89 -21.45 3.70
C MET A 359 -14.66 -20.60 4.96
N ALA A 360 -15.37 -19.49 5.10
CA ALA A 360 -15.24 -18.57 6.22
C ALA A 360 -15.45 -19.27 7.58
N GLU A 361 -16.47 -20.11 7.66
CA GLU A 361 -16.85 -20.84 8.87
C GLU A 361 -15.74 -21.81 9.32
N LYS A 362 -15.08 -22.51 8.37
CA LYS A 362 -13.97 -23.41 8.65
C LYS A 362 -12.71 -22.66 9.14
N LEU A 363 -12.59 -21.39 8.80
CA LEU A 363 -11.55 -20.49 9.33
C LEU A 363 -11.91 -19.92 10.70
N GLY A 364 -13.16 -20.14 11.15
CA GLY A 364 -13.68 -19.68 12.43
C GLY A 364 -14.31 -18.30 12.40
N PHE A 365 -14.60 -17.74 11.22
CA PHE A 365 -15.40 -16.53 11.10
C PHE A 365 -16.87 -16.86 11.35
N GLN A 366 -17.53 -16.02 12.14
CA GLN A 366 -18.96 -16.09 12.38
C GLN A 366 -19.68 -14.95 11.66
N PRO A 367 -20.94 -15.18 11.23
CA PRO A 367 -21.78 -14.16 10.61
C PRO A 367 -22.05 -12.96 11.51
#